data_19591d620ac3ed992c5dfa89f2cb200b
#
_entry.id   19591d620ac3ed992c5dfa89f2cb200b
#
_cell.length_a   1.000
_cell.length_b   1.000
_cell.length_c   1.000
_cell.angle_alpha   90.00
_cell.angle_beta   90.00
_cell.angle_gamma   90.00
#
_symmetry.space_group_name_H-M   'P 1'
#
loop_
_entity.id
_entity.type
_entity.pdbx_description
1 polymer ?
#
loop_
_entity_poly.entity_id
_entity_poly.type
_entity_poly.pdbx_seq_one_letter_code
_entity_poly.pdbx_strand_id
1 'polypeptide(L)' 'CESGGEVVVEITVNRAGEVTAARVRSGGDACMREMAERAARNSLFNIDDSAPARQTGTITYIFIPQ' A
#
# COMPACT_ATOMS: atom_id res chain seq x y z
N CYS A 1 -9.37 6.79 -12.04
CA CYS A 1 -10.29 7.40 -11.07
C CYS A 1 -10.43 8.88 -11.34
N GLU A 2 -11.62 9.43 -11.19
CA GLU A 2 -11.87 10.85 -11.50
C GLU A 2 -11.58 11.77 -10.32
N SER A 3 -11.81 11.28 -9.11
CA SER A 3 -11.63 12.08 -7.90
C SER A 3 -10.19 12.08 -7.43
N GLY A 4 -9.82 13.14 -6.73
CA GLY A 4 -8.52 13.22 -6.10
C GLY A 4 -8.63 13.07 -4.59
N GLY A 5 -7.49 12.85 -3.95
CA GLY A 5 -7.42 12.73 -2.50
C GLY A 5 -6.33 11.78 -2.08
N GLU A 6 -6.32 11.45 -0.80
CA GLU A 6 -5.35 10.54 -0.21
C GLU A 6 -5.98 9.22 0.18
N VAL A 7 -5.25 8.14 -0.05
CA VAL A 7 -5.63 6.82 0.44
C VAL A 7 -4.45 6.26 1.24
N VAL A 8 -4.70 5.87 2.47
CA VAL A 8 -3.67 5.26 3.32
C VAL A 8 -3.90 3.76 3.34
N VAL A 9 -2.88 3.02 2.93
CA VAL A 9 -2.93 1.56 2.88
C VAL A 9 -1.94 0.98 3.88
N GLU A 10 -2.43 0.10 4.73
CA GLU A 10 -1.59 -0.65 5.64
C GLU A 10 -1.08 -1.90 4.93
N ILE A 11 0.21 -2.15 5.01
CA ILE A 11 0.82 -3.31 4.36
C ILE A 11 1.58 -4.17 5.36
N THR A 12 1.69 -5.44 5.04
CA THR A 12 2.58 -6.37 5.71
C THR A 12 3.59 -6.86 4.69
N VAL A 13 4.86 -6.85 5.08
CA VAL A 13 5.96 -7.18 4.17
C VAL A 13 6.79 -8.31 4.79
N ASN A 14 7.22 -9.26 3.98
CA ASN A 14 8.08 -10.35 4.43
C ASN A 14 9.56 -9.98 4.24
N ARG A 15 10.48 -10.91 4.59
CA ARG A 15 11.93 -10.66 4.47
C ARG A 15 12.40 -10.46 3.05
N ALA A 16 11.69 -11.01 2.08
CA ALA A 16 12.04 -10.82 0.68
C ALA A 16 11.62 -9.47 0.13
N GLY A 17 10.92 -8.66 0.95
CA GLY A 17 10.42 -7.37 0.51
C GLY A 17 9.09 -7.45 -0.21
N GLU A 18 8.44 -8.59 -0.17
CA GLU A 18 7.16 -8.79 -0.82
C GLU A 18 6.02 -8.40 0.09
N VAL A 19 5.01 -7.74 -0.47
CA VAL A 19 3.79 -7.39 0.25
C VAL A 19 2.91 -8.62 0.33
N THR A 20 2.71 -9.14 1.53
CA THR A 20 1.90 -10.33 1.75
C THR A 20 0.45 -9.99 2.10
N ALA A 21 0.20 -8.76 2.51
CA ALA A 21 -1.15 -8.27 2.79
C ALA A 21 -1.21 -6.77 2.57
N ALA A 22 -2.33 -6.28 2.09
CA ALA A 22 -2.56 -4.85 1.90
C ALA A 22 -4.01 -4.56 2.22
N ARG A 23 -4.24 -3.48 2.93
CA ARG A 23 -5.56 -3.14 3.41
C ARG A 23 -5.71 -1.62 3.53
N VAL A 24 -6.79 -1.09 2.97
CA VAL A 24 -7.06 0.34 3.06
C VAL A 24 -7.46 0.71 4.49
N ARG A 25 -6.75 1.68 5.05
CA ARG A 25 -7.01 2.21 6.39
C ARG A 25 -7.98 3.37 6.35
N SER A 26 -7.79 4.27 5.39
CA SER A 26 -8.60 5.48 5.32
C SER A 26 -8.52 6.12 3.95
N GLY A 27 -9.48 6.97 3.67
CA GLY A 27 -9.48 7.86 2.52
C GLY A 27 -10.03 7.27 1.25
N GLY A 28 -10.27 8.15 0.29
CA GLY A 28 -10.64 7.80 -1.05
C GLY A 28 -12.05 7.27 -1.26
N ASP A 29 -12.42 7.15 -2.53
CA ASP A 29 -13.66 6.48 -2.94
C ASP A 29 -13.35 5.03 -3.34
N ALA A 30 -14.34 4.29 -3.80
CA ALA A 30 -14.18 2.88 -4.15
C ALA A 30 -13.13 2.67 -5.24
N CYS A 31 -13.09 3.53 -6.25
CA CYS A 31 -12.12 3.45 -7.32
C CYS A 31 -10.70 3.67 -6.79
N MET A 32 -10.50 4.72 -6.01
CA MET A 32 -9.19 5.06 -5.46
C MET A 32 -8.67 3.97 -4.53
N ARG A 33 -9.55 3.45 -3.68
CA ARG A 33 -9.17 2.37 -2.74
C ARG A 33 -8.73 1.11 -3.46
N GLU A 34 -9.48 0.72 -4.50
CA GLU A 34 -9.13 -0.45 -5.27
C GLU A 34 -7.76 -0.29 -5.96
N MET A 35 -7.53 0.87 -6.56
CA MET A 35 -6.28 1.14 -7.24
C MET A 35 -5.09 1.19 -6.27
N ALA A 36 -5.29 1.83 -5.12
CA ALA A 36 -4.25 1.94 -4.10
C ALA A 36 -3.89 0.56 -3.54
N GLU A 37 -4.88 -0.26 -3.24
CA GLU A 37 -4.65 -1.61 -2.74
C GLU A 37 -3.90 -2.46 -3.75
N ARG A 38 -4.29 -2.38 -5.02
CA ARG A 38 -3.62 -3.11 -6.09
C ARG A 38 -2.16 -2.65 -6.24
N ALA A 39 -1.93 -1.36 -6.21
CA ALA A 39 -0.58 -0.81 -6.29
C ALA A 39 0.27 -1.29 -5.11
N ALA A 40 -0.29 -1.29 -3.91
CA ALA A 40 0.42 -1.73 -2.71
C ALA A 40 0.78 -3.21 -2.81
N ARG A 41 -0.13 -4.06 -3.30
CA ARG A 41 0.13 -5.50 -3.44
C ARG A 41 1.21 -5.81 -4.45
N ASN A 42 1.40 -4.95 -5.44
CA ASN A 42 2.41 -5.14 -6.48
C ASN A 42 3.73 -4.44 -6.17
N SER A 43 3.87 -3.86 -4.99
CA SER A 43 5.09 -3.16 -4.58
C SER A 43 6.11 -4.14 -4.02
N LEU A 44 7.38 -3.80 -4.20
CA LEU A 44 8.49 -4.54 -3.61
C LEU A 44 9.33 -3.57 -2.80
N PHE A 45 9.84 -4.05 -1.69
CA PHE A 45 10.65 -3.23 -0.79
C PHE A 45 12.02 -3.87 -0.61
N ASN A 46 13.03 -3.03 -0.41
CA ASN A 46 14.35 -3.51 -0.05
C ASN A 46 14.39 -3.68 1.47
N ILE A 47 14.56 -4.91 1.91
CA ILE A 47 14.60 -5.23 3.33
C ILE A 47 15.92 -5.92 3.65
N ASP A 48 16.51 -5.53 4.78
CA ASP A 48 17.73 -6.12 5.29
C ASP A 48 17.48 -7.58 5.68
N ASP A 49 18.44 -8.45 5.43
CA ASP A 49 18.38 -9.87 5.80
C ASP A 49 18.16 -10.07 7.30
N SER A 50 18.57 -9.11 8.12
CA SER A 50 18.35 -9.16 9.56
C SER A 50 16.98 -8.70 9.98
N ALA A 51 16.14 -8.28 9.03
CA ALA A 51 14.80 -7.79 9.35
C ALA A 51 13.90 -8.91 9.88
N PRO A 52 12.89 -8.57 10.68
CA PRO A 52 11.90 -9.56 11.10
C PRO A 52 11.22 -10.22 9.91
N ALA A 53 10.75 -11.45 10.11
CA ALA A 53 10.04 -12.19 9.06
C ALA A 53 8.77 -11.47 8.60
N ARG A 54 8.29 -10.53 9.39
CA ARG A 54 7.06 -9.82 9.12
C ARG A 54 7.18 -8.39 9.64
N GLN A 55 6.96 -7.44 8.77
CA GLN A 55 6.94 -6.03 9.14
C GLN A 55 5.67 -5.40 8.62
N THR A 56 5.13 -4.46 9.38
CA THR A 56 3.95 -3.70 8.96
C THR A 56 4.35 -2.25 8.72
N GLY A 57 3.65 -1.61 7.82
CA GLY A 57 3.87 -0.20 7.53
C GLY A 57 2.66 0.37 6.81
N THR A 58 2.76 1.62 6.43
CA THR A 58 1.69 2.29 5.68
C THR A 58 2.26 2.98 4.46
N ILE A 59 1.45 3.05 3.40
CA ILE A 59 1.76 3.81 2.21
C ILE A 59 0.61 4.79 2.00
N THR A 60 0.93 6.05 1.80
CA THR A 60 -0.07 7.07 1.46
C THR A 60 0.02 7.34 -0.03
N TYR A 61 -1.09 7.09 -0.73
CA TYR A 61 -1.20 7.36 -2.16
C TYR A 61 -1.95 8.66 -2.36
N ILE A 62 -1.39 9.52 -3.18
CA ILE A 62 -1.98 10.80 -3.53
C ILE A 62 -2.57 10.68 -4.92
N PHE A 63 -3.87 10.86 -5.03
CA PHE A 63 -4.57 10.84 -6.31
C PHE A 63 -4.85 12.26 -6.77
N ILE A 64 -4.55 12.51 -8.02
CA ILE A 64 -4.79 13.82 -8.63
C ILE A 64 -6.07 13.72 -9.43
N PRO A 65 -7.02 14.67 -9.29
CA PRO A 65 -8.26 14.65 -10.06
C PRO A 65 -7.99 14.65 -11.56
N GLN A 66 -8.80 13.92 -12.28
CA GLN A 66 -8.66 13.81 -13.74
C GLN A 66 -9.89 14.36 -14.46
#